data_098e0bd0d9cf6fedac3c8321659cc4c7
#
_entry.id   098e0bd0d9cf6fedac3c8321659cc4c7
#
_cell.length_a   1.000
_cell.length_b   1.000
_cell.length_c   1.000
_cell.angle_alpha   90.00
_cell.angle_beta   90.00
_cell.angle_gamma   90.00
#
_symmetry.space_group_name_H-M   'P 1'
#
loop_
_entity.id
_entity.type
_entity.pdbx_description
1 polymer ?
#
loop_
_entity_poly.entity_id
_entity_poly.type
_entity_poly.pdbx_seq_one_letter_code
_entity_poly.pdbx_strand_id
1 'polypeptide(L)'
;MYNVLICDDQPDIVNALKIYLTPEGYNLYEAYTGVEALEIVRSKDIHLILLDIMMPQMDGLTATAKIREFSNAPIILLTAKSETEDKVLGLNVGADDYITKPFVPVEVLARVRSHLRRYAMLGSIPPENAGTITVGSVTMDDKAKNVTVDGEPVPLTPIEYDILKLLMEHPGKVFSTRSIYETVWRENPIGSENAVAVHIRHLREKIEINPSEPRYLKVVWGRGYKMEGGKV
;
A
#
# COMPACT_ATOMS: atom_id res chain seq x y z
N MET A 1 -8.35 17.94 -5.85
CA MET A 1 -7.94 18.22 -4.46
C MET A 1 -8.05 16.91 -3.71
N TYR A 2 -7.00 16.45 -2.99
CA TYR A 2 -7.04 15.16 -2.32
C TYR A 2 -7.64 15.25 -0.93
N ASN A 3 -8.41 14.24 -0.55
CA ASN A 3 -8.99 14.08 0.77
C ASN A 3 -8.09 13.15 1.59
N VAL A 4 -7.55 13.63 2.69
CA VAL A 4 -6.66 12.88 3.59
C VAL A 4 -7.32 12.76 4.96
N LEU A 5 -7.46 11.54 5.45
CA LEU A 5 -7.94 11.27 6.81
C LEU A 5 -6.75 11.15 7.75
N ILE A 6 -6.82 11.84 8.87
CA ILE A 6 -5.86 11.74 9.99
C ILE A 6 -6.64 11.16 11.18
N CYS A 7 -6.19 10.03 11.68
CA CYS A 7 -6.83 9.34 12.80
C CYS A 7 -5.80 8.99 13.87
N ASP A 8 -5.93 9.61 15.04
CA ASP A 8 -5.09 9.40 16.23
C ASP A 8 -5.89 9.82 17.45
N ASP A 9 -5.83 9.06 18.54
CA ASP A 9 -6.57 9.36 19.78
C ASP A 9 -6.03 10.58 20.54
N GLN A 10 -4.84 11.05 20.17
CA GLN A 10 -4.19 12.22 20.75
C GLN A 10 -4.42 13.45 19.87
N PRO A 11 -5.22 14.45 20.31
CA PRO A 11 -5.50 15.67 19.53
C PRO A 11 -4.25 16.46 19.14
N ASP A 12 -3.20 16.42 19.96
CA ASP A 12 -1.94 17.11 19.70
C ASP A 12 -1.22 16.49 18.49
N ILE A 13 -1.29 15.18 18.30
CA ILE A 13 -0.73 14.47 17.14
C ILE A 13 -1.53 14.84 15.88
N VAL A 14 -2.86 14.80 15.94
CA VAL A 14 -3.72 15.23 14.83
C VAL A 14 -3.40 16.65 14.43
N ASN A 15 -3.30 17.59 15.39
CA ASN A 15 -2.95 18.98 15.13
C ASN A 15 -1.56 19.14 14.51
N ALA A 16 -0.55 18.41 14.99
CA ALA A 16 0.79 18.44 14.41
C ALA A 16 0.79 18.00 12.95
N LEU A 17 0.11 16.88 12.63
CA LEU A 17 -0.02 16.39 11.25
C LEU A 17 -0.79 17.38 10.36
N LYS A 18 -1.84 18.04 10.89
CA LYS A 18 -2.56 19.10 10.16
C LYS A 18 -1.66 20.26 9.81
N ILE A 19 -0.81 20.71 10.75
CA ILE A 19 0.15 21.80 10.49
C ILE A 19 1.08 21.44 9.32
N TYR A 20 1.53 20.18 9.24
CA TYR A 20 2.40 19.73 8.16
C TYR A 20 1.67 19.60 6.81
N LEU A 21 0.41 19.15 6.82
CA LEU A 21 -0.32 18.81 5.60
C LEU A 21 -1.16 19.97 5.04
N THR A 22 -1.53 20.96 5.85
CA THR A 22 -2.33 22.13 5.41
C THR A 22 -1.66 22.90 4.27
N PRO A 23 -0.34 23.17 4.27
CA PRO A 23 0.31 23.90 3.18
C PRO A 23 0.27 23.17 1.82
N GLU A 24 0.01 21.86 1.83
CA GLU A 24 -0.09 21.03 0.62
C GLU A 24 -1.42 21.16 -0.13
N GLY A 25 -2.38 21.87 0.46
CA GLY A 25 -3.69 22.08 -0.15
C GLY A 25 -4.60 20.86 -0.12
N TYR A 26 -4.41 19.92 0.81
CA TYR A 26 -5.30 18.78 1.00
C TYR A 26 -6.56 19.14 1.78
N ASN A 27 -7.68 18.46 1.51
CA ASN A 27 -8.83 18.46 2.41
C ASN A 27 -8.55 17.47 3.55
N LEU A 28 -8.44 17.94 4.77
CA LEU A 28 -8.12 17.15 5.94
C LEU A 28 -9.37 16.78 6.71
N TYR A 29 -9.55 15.49 6.95
CA TYR A 29 -10.58 14.92 7.81
C TYR A 29 -9.90 14.39 9.07
N GLU A 30 -10.60 14.46 10.19
CA GLU A 30 -10.08 14.12 11.51
C GLU A 30 -10.94 13.03 12.13
N ALA A 31 -10.30 12.04 12.74
CA ALA A 31 -10.93 11.02 13.56
C ALA A 31 -10.05 10.76 14.79
N TYR A 32 -10.67 10.33 15.87
CA TYR A 32 -10.00 10.05 17.14
C TYR A 32 -10.17 8.60 17.59
N THR A 33 -10.88 7.80 16.81
CA THR A 33 -11.09 6.37 17.02
C THR A 33 -11.16 5.64 15.68
N GLY A 34 -10.85 4.35 15.68
CA GLY A 34 -11.00 3.51 14.49
C GLY A 34 -12.45 3.40 14.00
N VAL A 35 -13.43 3.58 14.89
CA VAL A 35 -14.86 3.60 14.51
C VAL A 35 -15.18 4.84 13.70
N GLU A 36 -14.79 6.02 14.17
CA GLU A 36 -14.95 7.29 13.42
C GLU A 36 -14.23 7.24 12.07
N ALA A 37 -13.02 6.68 12.03
CA ALA A 37 -12.28 6.51 10.78
C ALA A 37 -13.07 5.68 9.76
N LEU A 38 -13.66 4.56 10.17
CA LEU A 38 -14.51 3.72 9.31
C LEU A 38 -15.73 4.49 8.78
N GLU A 39 -16.42 5.25 9.62
CA GLU A 39 -17.58 6.04 9.20
C GLU A 39 -17.20 7.12 8.17
N ILE A 40 -16.07 7.80 8.38
CA ILE A 40 -15.57 8.80 7.45
C ILE A 40 -15.21 8.15 6.11
N VAL A 41 -14.47 7.03 6.10
CA VAL A 41 -14.07 6.35 4.85
C VAL A 41 -15.28 5.80 4.09
N ARG A 42 -16.36 5.41 4.78
CA ARG A 42 -17.61 4.97 4.13
C ARG A 42 -18.42 6.13 3.54
N SER A 43 -18.36 7.29 4.16
CA SER A 43 -19.20 8.44 3.79
C SER A 43 -18.50 9.46 2.88
N LYS A 44 -17.18 9.42 2.80
CA LYS A 44 -16.34 10.35 2.05
C LYS A 44 -15.40 9.62 1.11
N ASP A 45 -15.10 10.25 -0.01
CA ASP A 45 -14.09 9.76 -0.95
C ASP A 45 -12.68 10.09 -0.40
N ILE A 46 -12.14 9.20 0.41
CA ILE A 46 -10.82 9.36 1.04
C ILE A 46 -9.74 8.79 0.12
N HIS A 47 -8.69 9.57 -0.10
CA HIS A 47 -7.59 9.25 -1.02
C HIS A 47 -6.32 8.77 -0.29
N LEU A 48 -6.22 8.99 1.01
CA LEU A 48 -5.13 8.51 1.88
C LEU A 48 -5.57 8.58 3.34
N ILE A 49 -5.11 7.61 4.13
CA ILE A 49 -5.41 7.50 5.56
C ILE A 49 -4.10 7.43 6.34
N LEU A 50 -3.91 8.35 7.27
CA LEU A 50 -2.91 8.26 8.34
C LEU A 50 -3.63 7.73 9.58
N LEU A 51 -3.22 6.58 10.10
CA LEU A 51 -3.96 5.84 11.11
C LEU A 51 -3.06 5.38 12.25
N ASP A 52 -3.32 5.85 13.45
CA ASP A 52 -2.62 5.34 14.63
C ASP A 52 -2.99 3.89 14.92
N ILE A 53 -2.03 3.11 15.40
CA ILE A 53 -2.27 1.72 15.77
C ILE A 53 -2.98 1.65 17.13
N MET A 54 -2.52 2.43 18.09
CA MET A 54 -2.96 2.32 19.50
C MET A 54 -4.08 3.30 19.81
N MET A 55 -5.31 2.93 19.53
CA MET A 55 -6.49 3.76 19.79
C MET A 55 -7.54 3.02 20.64
N PRO A 56 -8.35 3.76 21.43
CA PRO A 56 -9.46 3.16 22.18
C PRO A 56 -10.59 2.71 21.26
N GLN A 57 -11.46 1.82 21.77
CA GLN A 57 -12.63 1.24 21.10
C GLN A 57 -12.30 0.32 19.92
N MET A 58 -11.53 0.78 18.96
CA MET A 58 -11.05 0.02 17.81
C MET A 58 -9.64 0.47 17.48
N ASP A 59 -8.67 -0.44 17.58
CA ASP A 59 -7.29 -0.22 17.21
C ASP A 59 -7.13 -0.05 15.69
N GLY A 60 -5.99 0.53 15.29
CA GLY A 60 -5.71 0.82 13.88
C GLY A 60 -5.55 -0.42 13.01
N LEU A 61 -5.11 -1.56 13.56
CA LEU A 61 -4.98 -2.81 12.81
C LEU A 61 -6.36 -3.37 12.47
N THR A 62 -7.24 -3.42 13.46
CA THR A 62 -8.65 -3.83 13.26
C THR A 62 -9.37 -2.87 12.30
N ALA A 63 -9.14 -1.56 12.43
CA ALA A 63 -9.71 -0.58 11.52
C ALA A 63 -9.19 -0.78 10.08
N THR A 64 -7.88 -1.02 9.91
CA THR A 64 -7.27 -1.31 8.60
C THR A 64 -7.94 -2.52 7.94
N ALA A 65 -8.04 -3.66 8.64
CA ALA A 65 -8.68 -4.86 8.12
C ALA A 65 -10.11 -4.58 7.62
N LYS A 66 -10.91 -3.87 8.41
CA LYS A 66 -12.29 -3.51 8.05
C LYS A 66 -12.37 -2.51 6.90
N ILE A 67 -11.46 -1.54 6.82
CA ILE A 67 -11.39 -0.59 5.70
C ILE A 67 -11.09 -1.33 4.41
N ARG A 68 -10.20 -2.32 4.43
CA ARG A 68 -9.82 -3.11 3.26
C ARG A 68 -10.96 -3.96 2.68
N GLU A 69 -12.01 -4.22 3.42
CA GLU A 69 -13.22 -4.89 2.89
C GLU A 69 -13.92 -4.08 1.80
N PHE A 70 -13.73 -2.74 1.76
CA PHE A 70 -14.46 -1.87 0.83
C PHE A 70 -13.65 -0.71 0.24
N SER A 71 -12.38 -0.52 0.63
CA SER A 71 -11.53 0.58 0.15
C SER A 71 -10.10 0.14 -0.11
N ASN A 72 -9.55 0.56 -1.26
CA ASN A 72 -8.14 0.41 -1.62
C ASN A 72 -7.33 1.71 -1.43
N ALA A 73 -7.89 2.71 -0.74
CA ALA A 73 -7.16 3.93 -0.41
C ALA A 73 -5.88 3.60 0.38
N PRO A 74 -4.73 4.21 0.09
CA PRO A 74 -3.50 3.99 0.84
C PRO A 74 -3.67 4.23 2.32
N ILE A 75 -3.20 3.29 3.15
CA ILE A 75 -3.18 3.39 4.61
C ILE A 75 -1.73 3.41 5.07
N ILE A 76 -1.33 4.49 5.73
CA ILE A 76 -0.05 4.64 6.39
C ILE A 76 -0.30 4.55 7.90
N LEU A 77 0.26 3.51 8.53
CA LEU A 77 0.13 3.35 9.98
C LEU A 77 1.12 4.24 10.73
N LEU A 78 0.64 4.83 11.82
CA LEU A 78 1.44 5.58 12.77
C LEU A 78 1.76 4.66 13.95
N THR A 79 3.04 4.48 14.30
CA THR A 79 3.44 3.51 15.32
C THR A 79 4.51 4.05 16.25
N ALA A 80 4.56 3.58 17.50
CA ALA A 80 5.66 3.86 18.40
C ALA A 80 6.92 3.10 17.96
N LYS A 81 8.09 3.67 18.21
CA LYS A 81 9.42 3.20 17.72
C LYS A 81 9.81 1.79 18.16
N SER A 82 9.19 1.23 19.19
CA SER A 82 9.63 0.01 19.88
C SER A 82 9.10 -1.31 19.32
N GLU A 83 8.18 -1.31 18.39
CA GLU A 83 7.42 -2.53 18.04
C GLU A 83 7.60 -2.92 16.58
N THR A 84 8.71 -3.66 16.32
CA THR A 84 8.94 -4.28 15.01
C THR A 84 7.82 -5.28 14.68
N GLU A 85 7.20 -5.87 15.70
CA GLU A 85 6.08 -6.81 15.56
C GLU A 85 4.83 -6.10 15.04
N ASP A 86 4.50 -4.90 15.53
CA ASP A 86 3.34 -4.12 15.07
C ASP A 86 3.47 -3.68 13.62
N LYS A 87 4.69 -3.37 13.17
CA LYS A 87 4.94 -3.02 11.77
C LYS A 87 4.65 -4.18 10.83
N VAL A 88 5.11 -5.38 11.20
CA VAL A 88 4.86 -6.60 10.42
C VAL A 88 3.38 -6.97 10.48
N LEU A 89 2.74 -6.86 11.64
CA LEU A 89 1.31 -7.08 11.79
C LEU A 89 0.49 -6.07 10.98
N GLY A 90 0.81 -4.78 11.05
CA GLY A 90 0.11 -3.72 10.32
C GLY A 90 0.14 -3.93 8.80
N LEU A 91 1.30 -4.25 8.25
CA LEU A 91 1.43 -4.59 6.85
C LEU A 91 0.68 -5.89 6.52
N ASN A 92 0.69 -6.90 7.39
CA ASN A 92 -0.05 -8.16 7.21
C ASN A 92 -1.56 -7.98 7.13
N VAL A 93 -2.14 -6.98 7.80
CA VAL A 93 -3.58 -6.67 7.73
C VAL A 93 -3.96 -5.75 6.56
N GLY A 94 -3.00 -5.35 5.73
CA GLY A 94 -3.25 -4.60 4.50
C GLY A 94 -2.86 -3.13 4.50
N ALA A 95 -2.08 -2.65 5.46
CA ALA A 95 -1.48 -1.32 5.37
C ALA A 95 -0.44 -1.25 4.24
N ASP A 96 -0.28 -0.07 3.64
CA ASP A 96 0.67 0.15 2.53
C ASP A 96 2.04 0.60 3.03
N ASP A 97 2.09 1.26 4.18
CA ASP A 97 3.31 1.81 4.77
C ASP A 97 3.14 2.10 6.26
N TYR A 98 4.21 2.52 6.92
CA TYR A 98 4.17 2.98 8.31
C TYR A 98 5.13 4.14 8.56
N ILE A 99 4.81 4.97 9.56
CA ILE A 99 5.64 6.08 10.06
C ILE A 99 5.81 5.93 11.56
N THR A 100 7.05 6.03 12.04
CA THR A 100 7.32 5.93 13.48
C THR A 100 7.17 7.27 14.19
N LYS A 101 6.51 7.25 15.36
CA LYS A 101 6.49 8.38 16.30
C LYS A 101 7.83 8.45 17.08
N PRO A 102 8.44 9.62 17.32
CA PRO A 102 7.99 10.93 16.89
C PRO A 102 8.27 11.19 15.40
N PHE A 103 7.37 11.92 14.74
CA PHE A 103 7.44 12.17 13.30
C PHE A 103 8.50 13.19 12.92
N VAL A 104 9.15 12.94 11.79
CA VAL A 104 9.91 13.95 11.08
C VAL A 104 9.02 14.54 9.99
N PRO A 105 8.70 15.86 10.01
CA PRO A 105 7.76 16.47 9.05
C PRO A 105 8.07 16.16 7.58
N VAL A 106 9.35 16.20 7.20
CA VAL A 106 9.80 15.90 5.83
C VAL A 106 9.47 14.45 5.44
N GLU A 107 9.59 13.49 6.38
CA GLU A 107 9.24 12.09 6.14
C GLU A 107 7.73 11.93 5.91
N VAL A 108 6.90 12.52 6.77
CA VAL A 108 5.44 12.49 6.63
C VAL A 108 5.02 13.02 5.25
N LEU A 109 5.52 14.20 4.88
CA LEU A 109 5.21 14.83 3.61
C LEU A 109 5.64 13.98 2.41
N ALA A 110 6.86 13.43 2.45
CA ALA A 110 7.38 12.61 1.36
C ALA A 110 6.51 11.36 1.14
N ARG A 111 6.16 10.63 2.22
CA ARG A 111 5.33 9.43 2.16
C ARG A 111 3.91 9.74 1.69
N VAL A 112 3.26 10.76 2.27
CA VAL A 112 1.91 11.19 1.86
C VAL A 112 1.88 11.54 0.37
N ARG A 113 2.81 12.38 -0.11
CA ARG A 113 2.91 12.75 -1.53
C ARG A 113 3.14 11.54 -2.43
N SER A 114 4.00 10.60 -2.00
CA SER A 114 4.32 9.39 -2.76
C SER A 114 3.09 8.50 -2.93
N HIS A 115 2.35 8.24 -1.85
CA HIS A 115 1.15 7.40 -1.88
C HIS A 115 0.00 8.07 -2.64
N LEU A 116 -0.25 9.36 -2.45
CA LEU A 116 -1.29 10.10 -3.20
C LEU A 116 -1.00 10.13 -4.70
N ARG A 117 0.26 10.31 -5.11
CA ARG A 117 0.64 10.26 -6.52
C ARG A 117 0.32 8.89 -7.15
N ARG A 118 0.62 7.78 -6.45
CA ARG A 118 0.30 6.43 -6.92
C ARG A 118 -1.20 6.22 -7.02
N TYR A 119 -1.92 6.60 -5.98
CA TYR A 119 -3.38 6.48 -5.95
C TYR A 119 -4.04 7.25 -7.11
N ALA A 120 -3.57 8.47 -7.39
CA ALA A 120 -4.04 9.26 -8.52
C ALA A 120 -3.71 8.61 -9.87
N MET A 121 -2.56 7.95 -9.99
CA MET A 121 -2.17 7.26 -11.23
C MET A 121 -3.01 6.02 -11.50
N LEU A 122 -3.55 5.37 -10.47
CA LEU A 122 -4.50 4.26 -10.62
C LEU A 122 -5.87 4.73 -11.09
N GLY A 123 -6.27 5.98 -10.81
CA GLY A 123 -7.53 6.59 -11.25
C GLY A 123 -7.42 7.50 -12.48
N SER A 124 -6.20 7.77 -12.99
CA SER A 124 -5.97 8.70 -14.10
C SER A 124 -5.80 7.96 -15.43
N ILE A 125 -6.26 8.60 -16.52
CA ILE A 125 -6.04 8.12 -17.89
C ILE A 125 -4.54 8.07 -18.16
N PRO A 126 -3.96 6.93 -18.57
CA PRO A 126 -2.52 6.77 -18.79
C PRO A 126 -2.07 7.42 -20.10
N PRO A 127 -0.75 7.67 -20.29
CA PRO A 127 -0.20 8.07 -21.58
C PRO A 127 -0.49 7.01 -22.67
N GLU A 128 -0.63 7.44 -23.93
CA GLU A 128 -1.13 6.67 -25.09
C GLU A 128 -0.39 5.35 -25.43
N ASN A 129 0.69 5.00 -24.74
CA ASN A 129 1.52 3.81 -24.99
C ASN A 129 1.49 2.74 -23.89
N ALA A 130 0.61 2.84 -22.91
CA ALA A 130 0.47 1.78 -21.91
C ALA A 130 -0.26 0.57 -22.54
N GLY A 131 0.47 -0.55 -22.64
CA GLY A 131 -0.05 -1.80 -23.21
C GLY A 131 -0.58 -2.76 -22.15
N THR A 132 -1.25 -3.79 -22.60
CA THR A 132 -1.62 -4.93 -21.77
C THR A 132 -0.41 -5.85 -21.61
N ILE A 133 -0.10 -6.23 -20.38
CA ILE A 133 0.97 -7.18 -20.06
C ILE A 133 0.31 -8.47 -19.55
N THR A 134 0.68 -9.61 -20.16
CA THR A 134 0.15 -10.91 -19.75
C THR A 134 1.29 -11.87 -19.39
N VAL A 135 1.19 -12.50 -18.24
CA VAL A 135 2.10 -13.56 -17.79
C VAL A 135 1.27 -14.74 -17.27
N GLY A 136 1.19 -15.80 -18.06
CA GLY A 136 0.28 -16.92 -17.79
C GLY A 136 -1.17 -16.48 -17.81
N SER A 137 -1.93 -16.72 -16.74
CA SER A 137 -3.32 -16.25 -16.63
C SER A 137 -3.46 -14.86 -15.99
N VAL A 138 -2.37 -14.25 -15.54
CA VAL A 138 -2.38 -12.90 -14.98
C VAL A 138 -2.26 -11.89 -16.11
N THR A 139 -3.27 -11.03 -16.26
CA THR A 139 -3.29 -9.96 -17.24
C THR A 139 -3.43 -8.62 -16.55
N MET A 140 -2.55 -7.70 -16.86
CA MET A 140 -2.55 -6.32 -16.37
C MET A 140 -2.80 -5.37 -17.53
N ASP A 141 -3.87 -4.58 -17.43
CA ASP A 141 -4.13 -3.45 -18.33
C ASP A 141 -3.64 -2.17 -17.65
N ASP A 142 -2.51 -1.66 -18.10
CA ASP A 142 -1.93 -0.46 -17.49
C ASP A 142 -2.69 0.82 -17.87
N LYS A 143 -3.54 0.78 -18.90
CA LYS A 143 -4.47 1.88 -19.22
C LYS A 143 -5.63 1.93 -18.25
N ALA A 144 -6.31 0.81 -18.08
CA ALA A 144 -7.45 0.73 -17.18
C ALA A 144 -7.02 0.60 -15.71
N LYS A 145 -5.71 0.43 -15.42
CA LYS A 145 -5.17 0.17 -14.08
C LYS A 145 -5.84 -1.00 -13.39
N ASN A 146 -6.20 -2.00 -14.15
CA ASN A 146 -6.82 -3.21 -13.64
C ASN A 146 -5.94 -4.45 -13.85
N VAL A 147 -6.19 -5.44 -13.02
CA VAL A 147 -5.54 -6.75 -13.10
C VAL A 147 -6.62 -7.83 -13.11
N THR A 148 -6.45 -8.81 -13.96
CA THR A 148 -7.33 -9.99 -13.98
C THR A 148 -6.50 -11.27 -13.86
N VAL A 149 -7.09 -12.32 -13.28
CA VAL A 149 -6.54 -13.68 -13.26
C VAL A 149 -7.59 -14.60 -13.84
N ASP A 150 -7.25 -15.33 -14.89
CA ASP A 150 -8.21 -16.15 -15.66
C ASP A 150 -9.45 -15.34 -16.15
N GLY A 151 -9.27 -14.03 -16.38
CA GLY A 151 -10.32 -13.11 -16.81
C GLY A 151 -11.11 -12.45 -15.67
N GLU A 152 -11.01 -12.94 -14.44
CA GLU A 152 -11.70 -12.38 -13.30
C GLU A 152 -10.91 -11.21 -12.69
N PRO A 153 -11.55 -10.08 -12.36
CA PRO A 153 -10.89 -8.92 -11.81
C PRO A 153 -10.35 -9.16 -10.39
N VAL A 154 -9.13 -8.72 -10.14
CA VAL A 154 -8.45 -8.82 -8.83
C VAL A 154 -8.17 -7.43 -8.29
N PRO A 155 -8.78 -7.03 -7.15
CA PRO A 155 -8.55 -5.73 -6.54
C PRO A 155 -7.18 -5.70 -5.87
N LEU A 156 -6.33 -4.75 -6.30
CA LEU A 156 -5.00 -4.53 -5.73
C LEU A 156 -4.91 -3.16 -5.09
N THR A 157 -4.14 -3.06 -4.00
CA THR A 157 -3.71 -1.74 -3.50
C THR A 157 -2.69 -1.12 -4.45
N PRO A 158 -2.46 0.20 -4.40
CA PRO A 158 -1.47 0.86 -5.26
C PRO A 158 -0.08 0.26 -5.19
N ILE A 159 0.37 -0.13 -4.00
CA ILE A 159 1.67 -0.77 -3.80
C ILE A 159 1.72 -2.17 -4.41
N GLU A 160 0.70 -2.97 -4.19
CA GLU A 160 0.59 -4.30 -4.79
C GLU A 160 0.60 -4.23 -6.32
N TYR A 161 -0.12 -3.25 -6.88
CA TYR A 161 -0.14 -3.01 -8.31
C TYR A 161 1.25 -2.68 -8.85
N ASP A 162 1.96 -1.74 -8.22
CA ASP A 162 3.30 -1.31 -8.66
C ASP A 162 4.35 -2.42 -8.52
N ILE A 163 4.29 -3.24 -7.45
CA ILE A 163 5.15 -4.42 -7.31
C ILE A 163 4.87 -5.44 -8.41
N LEU A 164 3.60 -5.77 -8.64
CA LEU A 164 3.20 -6.73 -9.66
C LEU A 164 3.61 -6.24 -11.06
N LYS A 165 3.39 -4.97 -11.37
CA LYS A 165 3.79 -4.34 -12.63
C LYS A 165 5.28 -4.47 -12.87
N LEU A 166 6.12 -4.07 -11.89
CA LEU A 166 7.57 -4.19 -11.98
C LEU A 166 8.02 -5.60 -12.33
N LEU A 167 7.42 -6.59 -11.71
CA LEU A 167 7.78 -7.99 -11.91
C LEU A 167 7.23 -8.55 -13.24
N MET A 168 6.03 -8.14 -13.67
CA MET A 168 5.42 -8.53 -14.93
C MET A 168 6.08 -7.90 -16.15
N GLU A 169 6.62 -6.68 -16.05
CA GLU A 169 7.41 -6.03 -17.10
C GLU A 169 8.76 -6.72 -17.35
N HIS A 170 9.22 -7.54 -16.39
CA HIS A 170 10.53 -8.21 -16.45
C HIS A 170 10.45 -9.68 -16.07
N PRO A 171 9.72 -10.53 -16.82
CA PRO A 171 9.56 -11.94 -16.49
C PRO A 171 10.91 -12.64 -16.42
N GLY A 172 11.10 -13.49 -15.40
CA GLY A 172 12.33 -14.23 -15.16
C GLY A 172 13.46 -13.46 -14.48
N LYS A 173 13.42 -12.13 -14.50
CA LYS A 173 14.42 -11.30 -13.81
C LYS A 173 14.20 -11.33 -12.30
N VAL A 174 15.28 -11.53 -11.54
CA VAL A 174 15.26 -11.50 -10.08
C VAL A 174 15.51 -10.08 -9.60
N PHE A 175 14.62 -9.58 -8.77
CA PHE A 175 14.77 -8.30 -8.08
C PHE A 175 15.01 -8.55 -6.59
N SER A 176 16.04 -7.93 -6.03
CA SER A 176 16.23 -7.95 -4.58
C SER A 176 15.11 -7.20 -3.86
N THR A 177 14.82 -7.55 -2.62
CA THR A 177 13.86 -6.84 -1.76
C THR A 177 14.14 -5.35 -1.75
N ARG A 178 15.41 -4.99 -1.60
CA ARG A 178 15.88 -3.59 -1.66
C ARG A 178 15.54 -2.94 -2.99
N SER A 179 15.86 -3.59 -4.12
CA SER A 179 15.61 -3.04 -5.45
C SER A 179 14.11 -2.85 -5.73
N ILE A 180 13.26 -3.78 -5.28
CA ILE A 180 11.80 -3.62 -5.36
C ILE A 180 11.37 -2.40 -4.55
N TYR A 181 11.85 -2.28 -3.30
CA TYR A 181 11.50 -1.16 -2.45
C TYR A 181 11.91 0.17 -3.08
N GLU A 182 13.18 0.34 -3.45
CA GLU A 182 13.71 1.57 -4.07
C GLU A 182 12.93 1.96 -5.34
N THR A 183 12.54 0.97 -6.16
CA THR A 183 11.80 1.22 -7.40
C THR A 183 10.36 1.62 -7.13
N VAL A 184 9.67 0.89 -6.24
CA VAL A 184 8.24 1.08 -5.97
C VAL A 184 8.01 2.25 -5.03
N TRP A 185 8.70 2.35 -3.91
CA TRP A 185 8.53 3.48 -2.98
C TRP A 185 9.27 4.74 -3.44
N ARG A 186 10.27 4.60 -4.33
CA ARG A 186 11.16 5.68 -4.81
C ARG A 186 11.92 6.37 -3.69
N GLU A 187 12.26 5.61 -2.67
CA GLU A 187 12.96 6.02 -1.46
C GLU A 187 14.04 4.99 -1.11
N ASN A 188 15.08 5.43 -0.40
CA ASN A 188 16.05 4.50 0.17
C ASN A 188 15.40 3.74 1.34
N PRO A 189 15.48 2.41 1.39
CA PRO A 189 14.93 1.63 2.48
C PRO A 189 15.78 1.86 3.75
N ILE A 190 15.24 2.57 4.71
CA ILE A 190 15.84 2.67 6.05
C ILE A 190 15.12 1.67 6.95
N GLY A 191 15.50 0.38 6.83
CA GLY A 191 14.94 -0.69 7.67
C GLY A 191 13.52 -1.13 7.33
N SER A 192 12.95 -0.65 6.21
CA SER A 192 11.56 -0.93 5.77
C SER A 192 11.45 -2.01 4.69
N GLU A 193 12.55 -2.67 4.36
CA GLU A 193 12.61 -3.68 3.27
C GLU A 193 11.67 -4.87 3.51
N ASN A 194 11.34 -5.17 4.76
CA ASN A 194 10.41 -6.24 5.12
C ASN A 194 8.98 -6.02 4.59
N ALA A 195 8.59 -4.77 4.30
CA ALA A 195 7.30 -4.46 3.70
C ALA A 195 7.10 -5.18 2.35
N VAL A 196 8.15 -5.32 1.54
CA VAL A 196 8.08 -6.02 0.25
C VAL A 196 7.62 -7.47 0.43
N ALA A 197 8.16 -8.19 1.42
CA ALA A 197 7.80 -9.58 1.64
C ALA A 197 6.32 -9.75 2.00
N VAL A 198 5.77 -8.80 2.75
CA VAL A 198 4.36 -8.79 3.14
C VAL A 198 3.47 -8.53 1.92
N HIS A 199 3.78 -7.52 1.10
CA HIS A 199 3.01 -7.25 -0.11
C HIS A 199 3.11 -8.38 -1.15
N ILE A 200 4.25 -9.04 -1.26
CA ILE A 200 4.39 -10.28 -2.09
C ILE A 200 3.47 -11.39 -1.55
N ARG A 201 3.35 -11.54 -0.23
CA ARG A 201 2.41 -12.51 0.35
C ARG A 201 0.98 -12.16 -0.01
N HIS A 202 0.53 -10.91 0.17
CA HIS A 202 -0.81 -10.47 -0.19
C HIS A 202 -1.09 -10.64 -1.69
N LEU A 203 -0.12 -10.32 -2.54
CA LEU A 203 -0.23 -10.57 -3.98
C LEU A 203 -0.46 -12.05 -4.26
N ARG A 204 0.30 -12.96 -3.62
CA ARG A 204 0.09 -14.40 -3.80
C ARG A 204 -1.30 -14.85 -3.36
N GLU A 205 -1.80 -14.33 -2.24
CA GLU A 205 -3.16 -14.61 -1.75
C GLU A 205 -4.24 -14.21 -2.78
N LYS A 206 -3.96 -13.21 -3.63
CA LYS A 206 -4.88 -12.67 -4.62
C LYS A 206 -4.73 -13.29 -6.02
N ILE A 207 -3.52 -13.66 -6.44
CA ILE A 207 -3.27 -14.09 -7.83
C ILE A 207 -2.86 -15.55 -7.98
N GLU A 208 -2.55 -16.25 -6.89
CA GLU A 208 -2.12 -17.65 -6.94
C GLU A 208 -3.24 -18.59 -6.47
N ILE A 209 -3.37 -19.73 -7.12
CA ILE A 209 -4.30 -20.79 -6.66
C ILE A 209 -3.87 -21.32 -5.29
N ASN A 210 -2.56 -21.51 -5.09
CA ASN A 210 -1.96 -21.89 -3.81
C ASN A 210 -0.84 -20.92 -3.45
N PRO A 211 -1.08 -19.96 -2.51
CA PRO A 211 -0.06 -18.99 -2.09
C PRO A 211 1.23 -19.61 -1.53
N SER A 212 1.14 -20.81 -0.94
CA SER A 212 2.29 -21.52 -0.38
C SER A 212 3.17 -22.17 -1.44
N GLU A 213 2.57 -22.51 -2.60
CA GLU A 213 3.25 -23.08 -3.77
C GLU A 213 3.01 -22.18 -5.00
N PRO A 214 3.49 -20.94 -4.98
CA PRO A 214 3.13 -19.95 -5.98
C PRO A 214 3.58 -20.37 -7.37
N ARG A 215 2.72 -20.20 -8.37
CA ARG A 215 3.00 -20.47 -9.76
C ARG A 215 3.77 -19.33 -10.42
N TYR A 216 3.39 -18.09 -10.12
CA TYR A 216 3.87 -16.88 -10.76
C TYR A 216 4.94 -16.15 -9.94
N LEU A 217 4.65 -15.80 -8.69
CA LEU A 217 5.54 -15.01 -7.84
C LEU A 217 6.50 -15.90 -7.07
N LYS A 218 7.66 -16.20 -7.67
CA LYS A 218 8.68 -17.07 -7.09
C LYS A 218 9.65 -16.32 -6.19
N VAL A 219 10.00 -16.95 -5.06
CA VAL A 219 11.15 -16.53 -4.25
C VAL A 219 12.42 -17.16 -4.82
N VAL A 220 13.49 -16.38 -4.88
CA VAL A 220 14.84 -16.86 -5.14
C VAL A 220 15.65 -16.66 -3.86
N TRP A 221 15.85 -17.72 -3.12
CA TRP A 221 16.46 -17.69 -1.79
C TRP A 221 17.76 -16.90 -1.76
N GLY A 222 17.87 -15.99 -0.80
CA GLY A 222 19.03 -15.09 -0.64
C GLY A 222 19.17 -14.01 -1.72
N ARG A 223 18.26 -13.93 -2.72
CA ARG A 223 18.36 -12.97 -3.84
C ARG A 223 17.13 -12.08 -4.02
N GLY A 224 15.93 -12.56 -3.66
CA GLY A 224 14.68 -11.77 -3.79
C GLY A 224 13.56 -12.48 -4.53
N TYR A 225 12.85 -11.77 -5.38
CA TYR A 225 11.64 -12.25 -6.04
C TYR A 225 11.70 -12.09 -7.56
N LYS A 226 10.96 -12.92 -8.27
CA LYS A 226 10.76 -12.83 -9.73
C LYS A 226 9.34 -13.22 -10.11
N MET A 227 8.87 -12.71 -11.24
CA MET A 227 7.71 -13.25 -11.94
C MET A 227 8.17 -14.37 -12.87
N GLU A 228 7.52 -15.52 -12.81
CA GLU A 228 7.80 -16.65 -13.70
C GLU A 228 6.59 -16.87 -14.61
N GLY A 229 6.82 -16.89 -15.92
CA GLY A 229 5.77 -17.29 -16.86
C GLY A 229 5.43 -18.75 -16.61
N GLY A 230 4.17 -19.02 -16.19
CA GLY A 230 3.72 -20.39 -16.07
C GLY A 230 3.96 -21.11 -17.39
N LYS A 231 4.68 -22.23 -17.37
CA LYS A 231 4.66 -23.14 -18.51
C LYS A 231 3.21 -23.60 -18.68
N VAL A 232 2.65 -23.33 -19.85
CA VAL A 232 1.40 -23.94 -20.32
C VAL A 232 1.58 -25.43 -20.37
#